data_f7c33d0c31c17bcbf42e86548abb9f4d
#
_entry.id   f7c33d0c31c17bcbf42e86548abb9f4d
#
_cell.length_a   1.000
_cell.length_b   1.000
_cell.length_c   1.000
_cell.angle_alpha   90.00
_cell.angle_beta   90.00
_cell.angle_gamma   90.00
#
_symmetry.space_group_name_H-M   'P 1'
#
loop_
_entity.id
_entity.type
_entity.pdbx_description
1 polymer ?
#
loop_
_entity_poly.entity_id
_entity_poly.type
_entity_poly.pdbx_seq_one_letter_code
_entity_poly.pdbx_strand_id
1 'polypeptide(L)'
;MKISLIQENLAKALLYINKAVSSRPNIPILANVLLETEKGKLKLSATNLDIGISTWIGATVAEEGKITVSAKMLSDFVNSLKSGKIELLQQGQTLVVKSVDNIAEFYIIPAEDFPRVPQVEGDPLLEIDSTTLSETFTKTAFAASNDESRPVLTGLLFKGSKKGLTIVGVDGFRLSKKEIILEEDLGSKEFEEIVPARAVSEVESLIKDMTGKNDKVQVYLLGNKNQMLFKIGDVELSTRLIEGKFPEYDNILPKDHKFECKVEKSGLNDMLKVVSIFARNVVGNKTKFKIDGSESKLKLSTSVVDIGNNESEITVKELDGEDFETAFNVKFLQDMVNTMTSEIITFQTNGPTAPGVFLDPKDKNFIHVVMPMRVE
;
A
#
# COMPACT_ATOMS: atom_id res chain seq x y z
N MET A 1 -30.80 -19.51 -5.79
CA MET A 1 -29.66 -19.14 -6.67
C MET A 1 -29.14 -20.38 -7.38
N LYS A 2 -29.08 -20.34 -8.72
CA LYS A 2 -28.46 -21.41 -9.52
C LYS A 2 -27.66 -20.80 -10.65
N ILE A 3 -26.34 -20.97 -10.63
CA ILE A 3 -25.42 -20.36 -11.59
C ILE A 3 -24.33 -21.34 -12.02
N SER A 4 -23.75 -21.12 -13.18
CA SER A 4 -22.55 -21.81 -13.63
C SER A 4 -21.53 -20.81 -14.14
N LEU A 5 -20.27 -21.06 -13.88
CA LEU A 5 -19.15 -20.16 -14.17
C LEU A 5 -17.84 -20.95 -14.31
N ILE A 6 -16.77 -20.26 -14.67
CA ILE A 6 -15.43 -20.82 -14.82
C ILE A 6 -14.70 -20.76 -13.48
N GLN A 7 -14.10 -21.88 -13.05
CA GLN A 7 -13.41 -22.03 -11.77
C GLN A 7 -12.31 -20.99 -11.60
N GLU A 8 -11.50 -20.76 -12.62
CA GLU A 8 -10.36 -19.81 -12.59
C GLU A 8 -10.83 -18.38 -12.34
N ASN A 9 -11.99 -17.99 -12.89
CA ASN A 9 -12.55 -16.67 -12.67
C ASN A 9 -13.03 -16.51 -11.23
N LEU A 10 -13.66 -17.54 -10.66
CA LEU A 10 -14.09 -17.52 -9.26
C LEU A 10 -12.89 -17.52 -8.32
N ALA A 11 -11.87 -18.35 -8.58
CA ALA A 11 -10.64 -18.39 -7.79
C ALA A 11 -9.95 -17.02 -7.73
N LYS A 12 -9.83 -16.36 -8.88
CA LYS A 12 -9.26 -15.02 -9.00
C LYS A 12 -10.11 -13.96 -8.26
N ALA A 13 -11.42 -14.01 -8.39
CA ALA A 13 -12.31 -13.11 -7.67
C ALA A 13 -12.22 -13.29 -6.15
N LEU A 14 -12.17 -14.52 -5.67
CA LEU A 14 -12.01 -14.84 -4.25
C LEU A 14 -10.66 -14.37 -3.70
N LEU A 15 -9.58 -14.41 -4.51
CA LEU A 15 -8.27 -13.84 -4.13
C LEU A 15 -8.40 -12.34 -3.82
N TYR A 16 -9.11 -11.60 -4.67
CA TYR A 16 -9.32 -10.16 -4.46
C TYR A 16 -10.19 -9.87 -3.23
N ILE A 17 -11.31 -10.59 -3.11
CA ILE A 17 -12.28 -10.40 -2.03
C ILE A 17 -11.67 -10.71 -0.65
N ASN A 18 -10.81 -11.73 -0.55
CA ASN A 18 -10.18 -12.11 0.71
C ASN A 18 -9.33 -10.99 1.35
N LYS A 19 -8.90 -9.99 0.59
CA LYS A 19 -8.20 -8.81 1.10
C LYS A 19 -9.07 -7.94 2.02
N ALA A 20 -10.41 -8.00 1.88
CA ALA A 20 -11.37 -7.30 2.73
C ALA A 20 -12.02 -8.21 3.80
N VAL A 21 -11.72 -9.50 3.82
CA VAL A 21 -12.28 -10.42 4.80
C VAL A 21 -11.52 -10.30 6.12
N SER A 22 -12.24 -10.20 7.24
CA SER A 22 -11.63 -10.19 8.56
C SER A 22 -11.15 -11.59 8.95
N SER A 23 -9.90 -11.73 9.37
CA SER A 23 -9.36 -13.01 9.87
C SER A 23 -9.84 -13.37 11.26
N ARG A 24 -10.27 -12.38 12.06
CA ARG A 24 -10.80 -12.53 13.43
C ARG A 24 -11.96 -11.54 13.62
N PRO A 25 -13.11 -11.79 12.99
CA PRO A 25 -14.21 -10.85 13.04
C PRO A 25 -14.91 -10.90 14.39
N ASN A 26 -15.24 -9.73 14.95
CA ASN A 26 -16.13 -9.62 16.09
C ASN A 26 -17.58 -9.99 15.71
N ILE A 27 -17.92 -9.84 14.43
CA ILE A 27 -19.24 -10.15 13.86
C ILE A 27 -19.04 -11.30 12.86
N PRO A 28 -19.59 -12.50 13.08
CA PRO A 28 -19.31 -13.70 12.27
C PRO A 28 -19.51 -13.52 10.77
N ILE A 29 -20.51 -12.75 10.33
CA ILE A 29 -20.82 -12.54 8.92
C ILE A 29 -19.70 -11.83 8.15
N LEU A 30 -18.79 -11.10 8.84
CA LEU A 30 -17.62 -10.45 8.23
C LEU A 30 -16.51 -11.43 7.83
N ALA A 31 -16.62 -12.72 8.20
CA ALA A 31 -15.77 -13.79 7.69
C ALA A 31 -16.31 -14.37 6.36
N ASN A 32 -17.48 -13.92 5.93
CA ASN A 32 -18.15 -14.44 4.74
C ASN A 32 -17.92 -13.55 3.53
N VAL A 33 -18.05 -14.15 2.36
CA VAL A 33 -18.25 -13.46 1.09
C VAL A 33 -19.73 -13.44 0.76
N LEU A 34 -20.24 -12.30 0.34
CA LEU A 34 -21.56 -12.15 -0.23
C LEU A 34 -21.50 -12.51 -1.71
N LEU A 35 -22.30 -13.48 -2.13
CA LEU A 35 -22.52 -13.88 -3.52
C LEU A 35 -23.89 -13.39 -3.95
N GLU A 36 -23.95 -12.55 -4.97
CA GLU A 36 -25.19 -11.95 -5.46
C GLU A 36 -25.21 -11.98 -6.99
N THR A 37 -26.33 -12.42 -7.57
CA THR A 37 -26.51 -12.34 -9.02
C THR A 37 -26.96 -10.94 -9.40
N GLU A 38 -26.25 -10.30 -10.30
CA GLU A 38 -26.53 -8.94 -10.75
C GLU A 38 -26.31 -8.83 -12.26
N LYS A 39 -27.37 -8.46 -13.00
CA LYS A 39 -27.33 -8.21 -14.46
C LYS A 39 -26.64 -9.32 -15.27
N GLY A 40 -26.92 -10.60 -14.93
CA GLY A 40 -26.34 -11.76 -15.62
C GLY A 40 -24.89 -12.07 -15.26
N LYS A 41 -24.34 -11.44 -14.22
CA LYS A 41 -23.03 -11.72 -13.64
C LYS A 41 -23.17 -12.23 -12.20
N LEU A 42 -22.11 -12.82 -11.67
CA LEU A 42 -21.95 -13.03 -10.24
C LEU A 42 -21.14 -11.89 -9.67
N LYS A 43 -21.71 -11.18 -8.71
CA LYS A 43 -21.04 -10.21 -7.86
C LYS A 43 -20.57 -10.87 -6.58
N LEU A 44 -19.32 -10.66 -6.23
CA LEU A 44 -18.75 -11.04 -4.93
C LEU A 44 -18.46 -9.77 -4.14
N SER A 45 -18.81 -9.77 -2.86
CA SER A 45 -18.49 -8.64 -1.98
C SER A 45 -18.02 -9.12 -0.61
N ALA A 46 -17.03 -8.44 -0.03
CA ALA A 46 -16.62 -8.62 1.38
C ALA A 46 -16.29 -7.27 2.00
N THR A 47 -16.37 -7.22 3.32
CA THR A 47 -15.98 -6.03 4.10
C THR A 47 -15.57 -6.41 5.51
N ASN A 48 -14.63 -5.65 6.06
CA ASN A 48 -14.30 -5.65 7.49
C ASN A 48 -14.76 -4.36 8.20
N LEU A 49 -15.65 -3.58 7.55
CA LEU A 49 -16.20 -2.28 7.92
C LEU A 49 -15.28 -1.08 7.66
N ASP A 50 -13.98 -1.27 7.55
CA ASP A 50 -13.02 -0.22 7.18
C ASP A 50 -12.75 -0.25 5.67
N ILE A 51 -12.57 -1.46 5.12
CA ILE A 51 -12.37 -1.73 3.71
C ILE A 51 -13.52 -2.60 3.21
N GLY A 52 -14.06 -2.25 2.05
CA GLY A 52 -15.02 -3.07 1.31
C GLY A 52 -14.49 -3.35 -0.09
N ILE A 53 -14.61 -4.59 -0.57
CA ILE A 53 -14.25 -4.96 -1.94
C ILE A 53 -15.44 -5.60 -2.61
N SER A 54 -15.72 -5.20 -3.84
CA SER A 54 -16.68 -5.83 -4.73
C SER A 54 -16.04 -6.14 -6.08
N THR A 55 -16.40 -7.28 -6.68
CA THR A 55 -15.96 -7.65 -8.04
C THR A 55 -17.05 -8.42 -8.76
N TRP A 56 -17.06 -8.30 -10.09
CA TRP A 56 -18.07 -8.94 -10.96
C TRP A 56 -17.38 -9.90 -11.92
N ILE A 57 -17.87 -11.12 -11.98
CA ILE A 57 -17.41 -12.15 -12.92
C ILE A 57 -18.54 -12.68 -13.79
N GLY A 58 -18.20 -13.07 -15.00
CA GLY A 58 -19.17 -13.68 -15.92
C GLY A 58 -19.73 -14.99 -15.37
N ALA A 59 -21.06 -15.13 -15.42
CA ALA A 59 -21.76 -16.33 -15.00
C ALA A 59 -22.98 -16.58 -15.91
N THR A 60 -23.37 -17.84 -16.09
CA THR A 60 -24.66 -18.19 -16.64
C THR A 60 -25.65 -18.33 -15.49
N VAL A 61 -26.58 -17.39 -15.38
CA VAL A 61 -27.55 -17.34 -14.29
C VAL A 61 -28.84 -18.05 -14.75
N ALA A 62 -29.14 -19.18 -14.09
CA ALA A 62 -30.42 -19.89 -14.29
C ALA A 62 -31.48 -19.44 -13.28
N GLU A 63 -31.04 -19.15 -12.03
CA GLU A 63 -31.88 -18.63 -10.96
C GLU A 63 -31.12 -17.56 -10.20
N GLU A 64 -31.69 -16.37 -10.06
CA GLU A 64 -31.12 -15.29 -9.27
C GLU A 64 -31.10 -15.62 -7.79
N GLY A 65 -30.22 -14.96 -7.03
CA GLY A 65 -30.17 -15.12 -5.59
C GLY A 65 -29.06 -14.34 -4.93
N LYS A 66 -29.11 -14.33 -3.61
CA LYS A 66 -28.18 -13.60 -2.75
C LYS A 66 -27.95 -14.40 -1.48
N ILE A 67 -26.70 -14.78 -1.23
CA ILE A 67 -26.29 -15.62 -0.09
C ILE A 67 -24.94 -15.19 0.44
N THR A 68 -24.64 -15.54 1.69
CA THR A 68 -23.28 -15.42 2.21
C THR A 68 -22.72 -16.77 2.61
N VAL A 69 -21.43 -16.96 2.42
CA VAL A 69 -20.71 -18.20 2.72
C VAL A 69 -19.30 -17.87 3.21
N SER A 70 -18.72 -18.76 4.03
CA SER A 70 -17.35 -18.59 4.52
C SER A 70 -16.39 -18.34 3.37
N ALA A 71 -15.79 -17.13 3.33
CA ALA A 71 -14.89 -16.71 2.26
C ALA A 71 -13.66 -17.61 2.18
N LYS A 72 -13.06 -17.92 3.34
CA LYS A 72 -11.88 -18.79 3.43
C LYS A 72 -12.18 -20.20 2.94
N MET A 73 -13.22 -20.82 3.45
CA MET A 73 -13.55 -22.20 3.09
C MET A 73 -13.90 -22.35 1.61
N LEU A 74 -14.67 -21.40 1.07
CA LEU A 74 -15.00 -21.38 -0.36
C LEU A 74 -13.73 -21.16 -1.21
N SER A 75 -12.87 -20.24 -0.81
CA SER A 75 -11.61 -19.96 -1.52
C SER A 75 -10.68 -21.17 -1.52
N ASP A 76 -10.46 -21.79 -0.35
CA ASP A 76 -9.58 -22.98 -0.22
C ASP A 76 -10.11 -24.13 -1.09
N PHE A 77 -11.42 -24.36 -1.08
CA PHE A 77 -12.04 -25.39 -1.91
C PHE A 77 -11.92 -25.08 -3.41
N VAL A 78 -12.31 -23.90 -3.83
CA VAL A 78 -12.29 -23.51 -5.26
C VAL A 78 -10.85 -23.54 -5.81
N ASN A 79 -9.86 -23.13 -5.02
CA ASN A 79 -8.45 -23.20 -5.42
C ASN A 79 -7.92 -24.64 -5.52
N SER A 80 -8.53 -25.60 -4.85
CA SER A 80 -8.15 -27.04 -4.94
C SER A 80 -8.76 -27.76 -6.12
N LEU A 81 -9.74 -27.16 -6.79
CA LEU A 81 -10.40 -27.75 -7.96
C LEU A 81 -9.53 -27.66 -9.21
N LYS A 82 -9.73 -28.59 -10.14
CA LYS A 82 -9.21 -28.47 -11.50
C LYS A 82 -9.90 -27.34 -12.24
N SER A 83 -9.18 -26.71 -13.17
CA SER A 83 -9.72 -25.73 -14.10
C SER A 83 -10.93 -26.26 -14.86
N GLY A 84 -11.93 -25.40 -15.08
CA GLY A 84 -13.10 -25.74 -15.87
C GLY A 84 -14.40 -25.18 -15.31
N LYS A 85 -15.52 -25.69 -15.82
CA LYS A 85 -16.86 -25.26 -15.42
C LYS A 85 -17.21 -25.78 -14.03
N ILE A 86 -17.75 -24.91 -13.20
CA ILE A 86 -18.34 -25.24 -11.89
C ILE A 86 -19.77 -24.71 -11.81
N GLU A 87 -20.57 -25.34 -10.97
CA GLU A 87 -21.95 -24.95 -10.70
C GLU A 87 -22.12 -24.61 -9.21
N LEU A 88 -22.79 -23.53 -8.93
CA LEU A 88 -23.18 -23.10 -7.59
C LEU A 88 -24.70 -23.17 -7.51
N LEU A 89 -25.19 -23.94 -6.54
CA LEU A 89 -26.63 -24.18 -6.35
C LEU A 89 -27.00 -23.98 -4.88
N GLN A 90 -27.88 -23.05 -4.60
CA GLN A 90 -28.44 -22.92 -3.25
C GLN A 90 -29.53 -23.99 -3.05
N GLN A 91 -29.41 -24.77 -1.99
CA GLN A 91 -30.37 -25.77 -1.54
C GLN A 91 -30.72 -25.54 -0.07
N GLY A 92 -31.86 -24.89 0.18
CA GLY A 92 -32.23 -24.50 1.54
C GLY A 92 -31.18 -23.59 2.19
N GLN A 93 -30.56 -24.06 3.26
CA GLN A 93 -29.52 -23.33 4.00
C GLN A 93 -28.10 -23.75 3.62
N THR A 94 -27.89 -24.33 2.47
CA THR A 94 -26.57 -24.71 1.95
C THR A 94 -26.31 -24.17 0.56
N LEU A 95 -25.05 -23.88 0.28
CA LEU A 95 -24.51 -23.68 -1.07
C LEU A 95 -23.82 -24.98 -1.49
N VAL A 96 -24.33 -25.62 -2.52
CA VAL A 96 -23.69 -26.77 -3.14
C VAL A 96 -22.82 -26.28 -4.30
N VAL A 97 -21.52 -26.61 -4.26
CA VAL A 97 -20.56 -26.32 -5.32
C VAL A 97 -20.19 -27.63 -6.00
N LYS A 98 -20.44 -27.71 -7.32
CA LYS A 98 -20.16 -28.91 -8.13
C LYS A 98 -19.12 -28.61 -9.19
N SER A 99 -18.14 -29.50 -9.30
CA SER A 99 -17.22 -29.58 -10.44
C SER A 99 -17.34 -30.96 -11.10
N VAL A 100 -16.48 -31.27 -12.05
CA VAL A 100 -16.52 -32.57 -12.75
C VAL A 100 -16.36 -33.75 -11.77
N ASP A 101 -15.42 -33.64 -10.84
CA ASP A 101 -15.03 -34.73 -9.96
C ASP A 101 -15.37 -34.50 -8.48
N ASN A 102 -15.92 -33.33 -8.13
CA ASN A 102 -16.09 -32.94 -6.72
C ASN A 102 -17.45 -32.28 -6.47
N ILE A 103 -17.99 -32.54 -5.29
CA ILE A 103 -19.17 -31.86 -4.75
C ILE A 103 -18.85 -31.48 -3.32
N ALA A 104 -19.14 -30.23 -2.96
CA ALA A 104 -19.04 -29.74 -1.59
C ALA A 104 -20.28 -28.93 -1.21
N GLU A 105 -20.61 -28.98 0.07
CA GLU A 105 -21.72 -28.23 0.66
C GLU A 105 -21.20 -27.26 1.72
N PHE A 106 -21.61 -26.01 1.65
CA PHE A 106 -21.24 -24.96 2.59
C PHE A 106 -22.49 -24.41 3.24
N TYR A 107 -22.49 -24.31 4.58
CA TYR A 107 -23.56 -23.62 5.29
C TYR A 107 -23.55 -22.13 4.93
N ILE A 108 -24.72 -21.58 4.65
CA ILE A 108 -24.92 -20.17 4.35
C ILE A 108 -25.41 -19.43 5.58
N ILE A 109 -25.05 -18.15 5.68
CA ILE A 109 -25.71 -17.19 6.57
C ILE A 109 -26.59 -16.29 5.67
N PRO A 110 -27.82 -15.98 6.09
CA PRO A 110 -28.69 -15.07 5.35
C PRO A 110 -28.00 -13.76 5.00
N ALA A 111 -28.27 -13.23 3.80
CA ALA A 111 -27.57 -12.07 3.27
C ALA A 111 -28.12 -10.73 3.79
N GLU A 112 -29.26 -10.74 4.49
CA GLU A 112 -29.97 -9.56 4.99
C GLU A 112 -29.12 -8.78 6.01
N ASP A 113 -28.35 -9.49 6.82
CA ASP A 113 -27.48 -8.90 7.84
C ASP A 113 -26.08 -8.52 7.31
N PHE A 114 -25.80 -8.77 6.02
CA PHE A 114 -24.51 -8.43 5.46
C PHE A 114 -24.38 -6.92 5.26
N PRO A 115 -23.31 -6.27 5.78
CA PRO A 115 -23.14 -4.83 5.65
C PRO A 115 -23.12 -4.37 4.21
N ARG A 116 -23.72 -3.22 3.92
CA ARG A 116 -23.68 -2.62 2.59
C ARG A 116 -22.22 -2.25 2.25
N VAL A 117 -21.72 -2.79 1.15
CA VAL A 117 -20.45 -2.39 0.56
C VAL A 117 -20.72 -1.24 -0.41
N PRO A 118 -20.06 -0.08 -0.25
CA PRO A 118 -20.23 1.04 -1.17
C PRO A 118 -19.84 0.66 -2.60
N GLN A 119 -20.50 1.27 -3.56
CA GLN A 119 -20.28 1.11 -4.99
C GLN A 119 -20.02 2.46 -5.63
N VAL A 120 -19.53 2.45 -6.87
CA VAL A 120 -19.35 3.65 -7.67
C VAL A 120 -20.67 4.42 -7.78
N GLU A 121 -20.62 5.71 -7.47
CA GLU A 121 -21.69 6.66 -7.65
C GLU A 121 -21.14 7.93 -8.34
N GLY A 122 -21.75 8.34 -9.45
CA GLY A 122 -21.36 9.54 -10.20
C GLY A 122 -20.09 9.38 -11.03
N ASP A 123 -19.46 10.50 -11.34
CA ASP A 123 -18.23 10.57 -12.12
C ASP A 123 -16.99 10.41 -11.22
N PRO A 124 -15.89 9.88 -11.75
CA PRO A 124 -14.64 9.79 -10.99
C PRO A 124 -14.12 11.18 -10.60
N LEU A 125 -13.54 11.28 -9.42
CA LEU A 125 -12.82 12.44 -8.98
C LEU A 125 -11.60 12.69 -9.87
N LEU A 126 -10.87 11.59 -10.17
CA LEU A 126 -9.70 11.58 -11.05
C LEU A 126 -9.45 10.17 -11.60
N GLU A 127 -8.69 10.10 -12.70
CA GLU A 127 -8.16 8.86 -13.27
C GLU A 127 -6.63 8.92 -13.31
N ILE A 128 -5.99 7.84 -12.90
CA ILE A 128 -4.52 7.75 -12.85
C ILE A 128 -4.08 6.46 -13.53
N ASP A 129 -2.99 6.50 -14.26
CA ASP A 129 -2.31 5.30 -14.75
C ASP A 129 -1.96 4.36 -13.60
N SER A 130 -2.29 3.09 -13.75
CA SER A 130 -2.15 2.09 -12.68
C SER A 130 -0.70 1.89 -12.25
N THR A 131 0.25 1.94 -13.19
CA THR A 131 1.68 1.81 -12.90
C THR A 131 2.17 3.00 -12.08
N THR A 132 1.81 4.21 -12.50
CA THR A 132 2.15 5.46 -11.80
C THR A 132 1.59 5.48 -10.36
N LEU A 133 0.35 5.04 -10.18
CA LEU A 133 -0.26 4.98 -8.85
C LEU A 133 0.40 3.92 -7.96
N SER A 134 0.66 2.72 -8.49
CA SER A 134 1.34 1.64 -7.79
C SER A 134 2.76 2.04 -7.35
N GLU A 135 3.54 2.67 -8.24
CA GLU A 135 4.87 3.19 -7.91
C GLU A 135 4.80 4.26 -6.83
N THR A 136 3.79 5.13 -6.89
CA THR A 136 3.59 6.17 -5.88
C THR A 136 3.29 5.56 -4.52
N PHE A 137 2.43 4.55 -4.45
CA PHE A 137 2.11 3.84 -3.22
C PHE A 137 3.32 3.10 -2.65
N THR A 138 4.08 2.39 -3.50
CA THR A 138 5.34 1.76 -3.11
C THR A 138 6.30 2.78 -2.46
N LYS A 139 6.37 4.01 -3.00
CA LYS A 139 7.29 5.06 -2.54
C LYS A 139 6.79 5.84 -1.32
N THR A 140 5.52 5.75 -0.95
CA THR A 140 4.96 6.58 0.13
C THR A 140 4.36 5.80 1.30
N ALA A 141 3.74 4.64 1.05
CA ALA A 141 2.97 3.92 2.07
C ALA A 141 3.82 3.42 3.24
N PHE A 142 5.08 3.03 3.00
CA PHE A 142 5.98 2.53 4.04
C PHE A 142 6.36 3.59 5.09
N ALA A 143 6.18 4.88 4.78
CA ALA A 143 6.48 5.97 5.68
C ALA A 143 5.31 6.33 6.63
N ALA A 144 4.13 5.74 6.45
CA ALA A 144 3.03 5.89 7.40
C ALA A 144 3.33 5.18 8.73
N SER A 145 2.74 5.69 9.81
CA SER A 145 2.90 5.14 11.16
C SER A 145 2.06 3.86 11.34
N ASN A 146 2.58 2.93 12.17
CA ASN A 146 1.80 1.81 12.69
C ASN A 146 1.23 2.10 14.09
N ASP A 147 1.44 3.30 14.63
CA ASP A 147 0.99 3.70 15.97
C ASP A 147 -0.44 4.22 15.92
N GLU A 148 -1.40 3.38 16.31
CA GLU A 148 -2.83 3.71 16.33
C GLU A 148 -3.20 4.80 17.36
N SER A 149 -2.29 5.17 18.27
CA SER A 149 -2.51 6.31 19.17
C SER A 149 -2.52 7.64 18.45
N ARG A 150 -1.99 7.69 17.21
CA ARG A 150 -1.97 8.84 16.32
C ARG A 150 -2.63 8.50 14.98
N PRO A 151 -3.96 8.35 14.93
CA PRO A 151 -4.66 7.82 13.76
C PRO A 151 -4.34 8.55 12.45
N VAL A 152 -4.21 9.88 12.47
CA VAL A 152 -3.91 10.68 11.27
C VAL A 152 -2.57 10.32 10.62
N LEU A 153 -1.62 9.74 11.36
CA LEU A 153 -0.33 9.29 10.84
C LEU A 153 -0.37 7.85 10.31
N THR A 154 -1.43 7.07 10.61
CA THR A 154 -1.60 5.72 10.07
C THR A 154 -2.13 5.71 8.63
N GLY A 155 -2.44 6.88 8.10
CA GLY A 155 -2.85 7.09 6.72
C GLY A 155 -1.83 7.90 5.92
N LEU A 156 -2.11 7.97 4.62
CA LEU A 156 -1.42 8.85 3.69
C LEU A 156 -2.31 10.04 3.37
N LEU A 157 -1.71 11.22 3.33
CA LEU A 157 -2.37 12.40 2.80
C LEU A 157 -2.47 12.28 1.28
N PHE A 158 -3.67 12.45 0.76
CA PHE A 158 -3.98 12.63 -0.65
C PHE A 158 -4.43 14.08 -0.85
N LYS A 159 -3.61 14.87 -1.52
CA LYS A 159 -3.89 16.28 -1.79
C LYS A 159 -3.98 16.53 -3.28
N GLY A 160 -5.21 16.66 -3.77
CA GLY A 160 -5.49 17.02 -5.15
C GLY A 160 -5.46 18.53 -5.34
N SER A 161 -4.72 18.99 -6.32
CA SER A 161 -4.65 20.37 -6.77
C SER A 161 -4.93 20.47 -8.26
N LYS A 162 -5.04 21.69 -8.79
CA LYS A 162 -5.35 21.91 -10.23
C LYS A 162 -4.51 21.08 -11.19
N LYS A 163 -3.23 20.84 -10.89
CA LYS A 163 -2.29 20.23 -11.82
C LYS A 163 -1.73 18.88 -11.38
N GLY A 164 -2.11 18.39 -10.21
CA GLY A 164 -1.48 17.19 -9.70
C GLY A 164 -2.10 16.62 -8.44
N LEU A 165 -1.69 15.41 -8.14
CA LEU A 165 -1.99 14.72 -6.89
C LEU A 165 -0.69 14.56 -6.11
N THR A 166 -0.64 15.11 -4.89
CA THR A 166 0.44 14.89 -3.94
C THR A 166 0.03 13.81 -2.94
N ILE A 167 0.88 12.80 -2.75
CA ILE A 167 0.70 11.75 -1.75
C ILE A 167 1.85 11.80 -0.75
N VAL A 168 1.52 11.84 0.55
CA VAL A 168 2.50 11.99 1.62
C VAL A 168 2.25 10.96 2.72
N GLY A 169 3.28 10.23 3.12
CA GLY A 169 3.31 9.39 4.32
C GLY A 169 4.28 9.95 5.35
N VAL A 170 3.89 9.96 6.63
CA VAL A 170 4.70 10.48 7.76
C VAL A 170 4.47 9.63 9.00
N ASP A 171 5.53 9.31 9.76
CA ASP A 171 5.41 8.66 11.07
C ASP A 171 5.94 9.50 12.24
N GLY A 172 6.43 10.73 11.93
CA GLY A 172 7.06 11.64 12.89
C GLY A 172 8.59 11.54 12.93
N PHE A 173 9.19 10.52 12.32
CA PHE A 173 10.63 10.32 12.21
C PHE A 173 11.13 10.27 10.78
N ARG A 174 10.24 10.02 9.83
CA ARG A 174 10.50 10.02 8.39
C ARG A 174 9.28 10.54 7.63
N LEU A 175 9.52 10.97 6.42
CA LEU A 175 8.51 11.46 5.49
C LEU A 175 8.83 10.97 4.09
N SER A 176 7.82 10.50 3.38
CA SER A 176 7.88 10.26 1.93
C SER A 176 6.82 11.08 1.23
N LYS A 177 7.22 11.86 0.24
CA LYS A 177 6.33 12.67 -0.60
C LYS A 177 6.55 12.33 -2.06
N LYS A 178 5.46 12.10 -2.78
CA LYS A 178 5.46 11.89 -4.22
C LYS A 178 4.38 12.74 -4.86
N GLU A 179 4.74 13.42 -5.95
CA GLU A 179 3.81 14.19 -6.76
C GLU A 179 3.54 13.48 -8.09
N ILE A 180 2.27 13.37 -8.46
CA ILE A 180 1.80 12.88 -9.75
C ILE A 180 1.28 14.07 -10.53
N ILE A 181 1.81 14.28 -11.73
CA ILE A 181 1.28 15.27 -12.66
C ILE A 181 0.10 14.60 -13.37
N LEU A 182 -1.08 15.18 -13.27
CA LEU A 182 -2.29 14.66 -13.91
C LEU A 182 -2.37 15.15 -15.35
N GLU A 183 -2.85 14.28 -16.23
CA GLU A 183 -3.10 14.61 -17.64
C GLU A 183 -4.27 15.61 -17.78
N GLU A 184 -5.29 15.45 -16.94
CA GLU A 184 -6.46 16.32 -16.88
C GLU A 184 -6.44 17.22 -15.64
N ASP A 185 -6.78 18.48 -15.81
CA ASP A 185 -6.88 19.44 -14.71
C ASP A 185 -8.09 19.10 -13.83
N LEU A 186 -7.88 18.98 -12.53
CA LEU A 186 -8.97 18.75 -11.56
C LEU A 186 -9.95 19.93 -11.46
N GLY A 187 -9.62 21.08 -12.07
CA GLY A 187 -10.45 22.26 -12.05
C GLY A 187 -10.71 22.77 -10.63
N SER A 188 -11.99 22.85 -10.26
CA SER A 188 -12.43 23.22 -8.92
C SER A 188 -12.55 22.05 -7.93
N LYS A 189 -12.16 20.83 -8.34
CA LYS A 189 -12.25 19.61 -7.52
C LYS A 189 -11.02 19.43 -6.62
N GLU A 190 -10.51 20.50 -6.01
CA GLU A 190 -9.43 20.39 -5.02
C GLU A 190 -9.92 19.62 -3.79
N PHE A 191 -9.10 18.75 -3.25
CA PHE A 191 -9.41 17.94 -2.07
C PHE A 191 -8.17 17.67 -1.24
N GLU A 192 -8.38 17.38 0.04
CA GLU A 192 -7.33 16.96 0.97
C GLU A 192 -7.92 15.92 1.91
N GLU A 193 -7.52 14.66 1.75
CA GLU A 193 -8.09 13.52 2.45
C GLU A 193 -7.00 12.59 2.98
N ILE A 194 -7.24 11.94 4.12
CA ILE A 194 -6.31 10.98 4.72
C ILE A 194 -6.84 9.57 4.47
N VAL A 195 -6.11 8.83 3.63
CA VAL A 195 -6.46 7.47 3.23
C VAL A 195 -5.66 6.47 4.09
N PRO A 196 -6.29 5.50 4.77
CA PRO A 196 -5.57 4.51 5.56
C PRO A 196 -4.48 3.80 4.76
N ALA A 197 -3.25 3.73 5.28
CA ALA A 197 -2.12 3.10 4.61
C ALA A 197 -2.38 1.61 4.30
N ARG A 198 -3.17 0.92 5.14
CA ARG A 198 -3.61 -0.45 4.88
C ARG A 198 -4.45 -0.53 3.61
N ALA A 199 -5.41 0.37 3.43
CA ALA A 199 -6.24 0.39 2.21
C ALA A 199 -5.39 0.68 0.97
N VAL A 200 -4.44 1.62 1.06
CA VAL A 200 -3.48 1.92 -0.01
C VAL A 200 -2.66 0.69 -0.39
N SER A 201 -2.18 -0.07 0.59
CA SER A 201 -1.43 -1.32 0.34
C SER A 201 -2.29 -2.39 -0.35
N GLU A 202 -3.59 -2.49 -0.01
CA GLU A 202 -4.49 -3.42 -0.69
C GLU A 202 -4.78 -2.97 -2.13
N VAL A 203 -4.96 -1.66 -2.38
CA VAL A 203 -5.09 -1.12 -3.74
C VAL A 203 -3.84 -1.40 -4.56
N GLU A 204 -2.64 -1.16 -4.01
CA GLU A 204 -1.37 -1.47 -4.66
C GLU A 204 -1.27 -2.97 -5.04
N SER A 205 -1.63 -3.85 -4.11
CA SER A 205 -1.65 -5.28 -4.34
C SER A 205 -2.65 -5.68 -5.43
N LEU A 206 -3.86 -5.10 -5.44
CA LEU A 206 -4.85 -5.33 -6.50
C LEU A 206 -4.33 -4.87 -7.87
N ILE A 207 -3.70 -3.69 -7.94
CA ILE A 207 -3.09 -3.21 -9.17
C ILE A 207 -2.06 -4.22 -9.68
N LYS A 208 -1.15 -4.70 -8.83
CA LYS A 208 -0.12 -5.69 -9.21
C LYS A 208 -0.71 -7.02 -9.68
N ASP A 209 -1.81 -7.48 -9.06
CA ASP A 209 -2.48 -8.74 -9.40
C ASP A 209 -3.30 -8.64 -10.70
N MET A 210 -3.74 -7.45 -11.11
CA MET A 210 -4.71 -7.27 -12.18
C MET A 210 -4.13 -6.71 -13.49
N THR A 211 -2.97 -6.05 -13.45
CA THR A 211 -2.57 -5.20 -14.58
C THR A 211 -2.16 -5.91 -15.84
N GLY A 212 -2.86 -5.50 -16.96
CA GLY A 212 -2.23 -5.31 -18.25
C GLY A 212 -1.58 -3.90 -18.34
N LYS A 213 -0.63 -3.69 -19.24
CA LYS A 213 -0.04 -2.36 -19.47
C LYS A 213 -1.12 -1.37 -19.93
N ASN A 214 -1.17 -0.18 -19.32
CA ASN A 214 -2.04 0.96 -19.63
C ASN A 214 -3.47 0.93 -19.04
N ASP A 215 -3.73 0.18 -17.99
CA ASP A 215 -4.99 0.27 -17.27
C ASP A 215 -5.01 1.52 -16.39
N LYS A 216 -6.15 2.22 -16.36
CA LYS A 216 -6.37 3.37 -15.46
C LYS A 216 -7.08 2.93 -14.19
N VAL A 217 -6.72 3.55 -13.08
CA VAL A 217 -7.44 3.48 -11.81
C VAL A 217 -8.32 4.71 -11.70
N GLN A 218 -9.62 4.50 -11.52
CA GLN A 218 -10.58 5.56 -11.25
C GLN A 218 -10.73 5.73 -9.75
N VAL A 219 -10.64 6.96 -9.27
CA VAL A 219 -10.77 7.32 -7.85
C VAL A 219 -12.04 8.12 -7.65
N TYR A 220 -12.84 7.73 -6.67
CA TYR A 220 -14.12 8.36 -6.32
C TYR A 220 -14.11 8.79 -4.86
N LEU A 221 -14.73 9.90 -4.56
CA LEU A 221 -15.01 10.35 -3.21
C LEU A 221 -16.52 10.16 -2.96
N LEU A 222 -16.87 9.26 -2.04
CA LEU A 222 -18.24 8.80 -1.81
C LEU A 222 -18.84 9.38 -0.53
N GLY A 223 -20.18 9.39 -0.50
CA GLY A 223 -20.94 9.90 0.62
C GLY A 223 -20.63 11.37 0.90
N ASN A 224 -20.74 11.81 2.14
CA ASN A 224 -20.38 13.17 2.54
C ASN A 224 -18.85 13.37 2.64
N LYS A 225 -18.09 12.82 1.67
CA LYS A 225 -16.62 12.85 1.62
C LYS A 225 -15.92 12.07 2.75
N ASN A 226 -16.56 11.02 3.28
CA ASN A 226 -15.97 10.20 4.34
C ASN A 226 -15.45 8.84 3.87
N GLN A 227 -15.56 8.55 2.58
CA GLN A 227 -15.07 7.31 1.96
C GLN A 227 -14.43 7.59 0.61
N MET A 228 -13.35 6.89 0.31
CA MET A 228 -12.71 6.87 -1.00
C MET A 228 -12.89 5.49 -1.62
N LEU A 229 -13.14 5.46 -2.93
CA LEU A 229 -13.28 4.23 -3.69
C LEU A 229 -12.29 4.26 -4.87
N PHE A 230 -11.61 3.13 -5.03
CA PHE A 230 -10.70 2.85 -6.14
C PHE A 230 -11.32 1.78 -7.03
N LYS A 231 -11.52 2.10 -8.31
CA LYS A 231 -12.01 1.14 -9.31
C LYS A 231 -10.89 0.75 -10.25
N ILE A 232 -10.62 -0.54 -10.33
CA ILE A 232 -9.57 -1.15 -11.14
C ILE A 232 -10.24 -2.24 -11.97
N GLY A 233 -10.51 -1.98 -13.26
CA GLY A 233 -11.28 -2.89 -14.09
C GLY A 233 -12.65 -3.24 -13.47
N ASP A 234 -12.89 -4.54 -13.24
CA ASP A 234 -14.10 -5.06 -12.61
C ASP A 234 -14.00 -5.14 -11.06
N VAL A 235 -13.00 -4.55 -10.42
CA VAL A 235 -12.84 -4.56 -8.97
C VAL A 235 -13.03 -3.14 -8.42
N GLU A 236 -13.83 -3.03 -7.38
CA GLU A 236 -14.05 -1.80 -6.62
C GLU A 236 -13.60 -2.02 -5.17
N LEU A 237 -12.65 -1.21 -4.69
CA LEU A 237 -12.23 -1.16 -3.30
C LEU A 237 -12.65 0.17 -2.70
N SER A 238 -13.49 0.12 -1.67
CA SER A 238 -13.87 1.29 -0.86
C SER A 238 -13.16 1.27 0.50
N THR A 239 -12.81 2.43 1.01
CA THR A 239 -12.24 2.59 2.35
C THR A 239 -12.80 3.82 3.06
N ARG A 240 -12.95 3.73 4.38
CA ARG A 240 -13.22 4.90 5.20
C ARG A 240 -11.99 5.79 5.27
N LEU A 241 -12.20 7.09 5.24
CA LEU A 241 -11.14 8.10 5.42
C LEU A 241 -10.89 8.33 6.91
N ILE A 242 -9.65 8.71 7.24
CA ILE A 242 -9.27 9.06 8.60
C ILE A 242 -9.61 10.53 8.83
N GLU A 243 -10.44 10.80 9.83
CA GLU A 243 -10.80 12.16 10.22
C GLU A 243 -9.66 12.84 10.97
N GLY A 244 -9.44 14.12 10.69
CA GLY A 244 -8.46 14.94 11.39
C GLY A 244 -7.63 15.81 10.45
N LYS A 245 -6.72 16.60 11.04
CA LYS A 245 -5.78 17.44 10.28
C LYS A 245 -4.44 16.72 10.15
N PHE A 246 -3.98 16.51 8.91
CA PHE A 246 -2.64 15.98 8.66
C PHE A 246 -1.58 17.00 9.10
N PRO A 247 -0.42 16.56 9.62
CA PRO A 247 0.66 17.47 10.02
C PRO A 247 1.14 18.37 8.89
N GLU A 248 1.57 19.58 9.24
CA GLU A 248 2.20 20.51 8.28
C GLU A 248 3.61 20.03 7.94
N TYR A 249 3.70 19.21 6.91
CA TYR A 249 4.95 18.56 6.49
C TYR A 249 5.86 19.47 5.64
N ASP A 250 5.32 20.50 5.00
CA ASP A 250 6.10 21.39 4.13
C ASP A 250 7.24 22.10 4.86
N ASN A 251 7.07 22.34 6.17
CA ASN A 251 8.10 22.96 7.01
C ASN A 251 9.27 22.01 7.34
N ILE A 252 9.10 20.70 7.14
CA ILE A 252 10.13 19.68 7.38
C ILE A 252 11.02 19.51 6.13
N LEU A 253 10.53 19.87 4.97
CA LEU A 253 11.25 19.76 3.70
C LEU A 253 12.29 20.87 3.59
N PRO A 254 13.60 20.56 3.56
CA PRO A 254 14.63 21.56 3.37
C PRO A 254 14.51 22.23 1.99
N LYS A 255 14.71 23.54 1.96
CA LYS A 255 14.70 24.32 0.71
C LYS A 255 16.06 24.41 0.04
N ASP A 256 17.10 24.17 0.82
CA ASP A 256 18.50 24.20 0.42
C ASP A 256 19.28 23.08 1.13
N HIS A 257 20.52 22.88 0.75
CA HIS A 257 21.44 21.95 1.39
C HIS A 257 22.85 22.52 1.38
N LYS A 258 23.63 22.18 2.41
CA LYS A 258 25.06 22.51 2.55
C LYS A 258 25.96 21.35 2.19
N PHE A 259 25.39 20.17 2.13
CA PHE A 259 26.07 18.92 1.85
C PHE A 259 25.28 18.09 0.86
N GLU A 260 25.96 17.56 -0.15
CA GLU A 260 25.41 16.60 -1.11
C GLU A 260 26.43 15.52 -1.44
N CYS A 261 25.97 14.29 -1.58
CA CYS A 261 26.75 13.24 -2.21
C CYS A 261 25.84 12.25 -2.96
N LYS A 262 26.46 11.52 -3.88
CA LYS A 262 25.81 10.43 -4.62
C LYS A 262 26.35 9.08 -4.18
N VAL A 263 25.43 8.17 -3.87
CA VAL A 263 25.73 6.83 -3.36
C VAL A 263 25.18 5.79 -4.31
N GLU A 264 25.94 4.75 -4.59
CA GLU A 264 25.44 3.63 -5.37
C GLU A 264 24.44 2.81 -4.56
N LYS A 265 23.24 2.60 -5.12
CA LYS A 265 22.11 1.91 -4.45
C LYS A 265 22.48 0.52 -3.99
N SER A 266 23.12 -0.28 -4.86
CA SER A 266 23.50 -1.67 -4.54
C SER A 266 24.47 -1.73 -3.36
N GLY A 267 25.52 -0.93 -3.37
CA GLY A 267 26.50 -0.85 -2.29
C GLY A 267 25.89 -0.40 -0.97
N LEU A 268 25.05 0.66 -1.00
CA LEU A 268 24.32 1.11 0.19
C LEU A 268 23.40 0.03 0.75
N ASN A 269 22.65 -0.66 -0.13
CA ASN A 269 21.75 -1.74 0.28
C ASN A 269 22.50 -2.88 0.96
N ASP A 270 23.64 -3.29 0.43
CA ASP A 270 24.45 -4.38 1.02
C ASP A 270 25.05 -3.96 2.37
N MET A 271 25.53 -2.74 2.51
CA MET A 271 25.97 -2.19 3.80
C MET A 271 24.82 -2.20 4.82
N LEU A 272 23.66 -1.71 4.45
CA LEU A 272 22.48 -1.65 5.33
C LEU A 272 22.03 -3.05 5.78
N LYS A 273 22.10 -4.06 4.91
CA LYS A 273 21.82 -5.47 5.29
C LYS A 273 22.77 -5.94 6.40
N VAL A 274 24.06 -5.71 6.24
CA VAL A 274 25.08 -6.14 7.21
C VAL A 274 24.93 -5.39 8.52
N VAL A 275 24.89 -4.05 8.49
CA VAL A 275 24.77 -3.21 9.69
C VAL A 275 23.48 -3.50 10.46
N SER A 276 22.38 -3.82 9.77
CA SER A 276 21.09 -4.13 10.41
C SER A 276 21.14 -5.35 11.34
N ILE A 277 22.08 -6.29 11.12
CA ILE A 277 22.25 -7.46 11.99
C ILE A 277 22.60 -7.03 13.41
N PHE A 278 23.42 -6.00 13.55
CA PHE A 278 23.81 -5.42 14.83
C PHE A 278 22.80 -4.38 15.31
N ALA A 279 22.36 -3.48 14.43
CA ALA A 279 21.50 -2.35 14.77
C ALA A 279 20.15 -2.77 15.36
N ARG A 280 19.59 -3.94 14.97
CA ARG A 280 18.35 -4.46 15.57
C ARG A 280 18.43 -4.73 17.08
N ASN A 281 19.65 -4.83 17.63
CA ASN A 281 19.89 -5.00 19.06
C ASN A 281 20.15 -3.66 19.77
N VAL A 282 20.07 -2.54 19.05
CA VAL A 282 20.21 -1.18 19.59
C VAL A 282 18.85 -0.50 19.60
N VAL A 283 18.56 0.26 20.65
CA VAL A 283 17.32 1.02 20.76
C VAL A 283 17.19 1.96 19.55
N GLY A 284 16.04 1.88 18.90
CA GLY A 284 15.75 2.66 17.69
C GLY A 284 16.47 2.19 16.43
N ASN A 285 17.03 0.96 16.40
CA ASN A 285 17.82 0.42 15.28
C ASN A 285 18.90 1.41 14.81
N LYS A 286 19.57 2.08 15.77
CA LYS A 286 20.51 3.17 15.51
C LYS A 286 21.78 2.68 14.82
N THR A 287 22.18 3.36 13.74
CA THR A 287 23.49 3.23 13.09
C THR A 287 24.10 4.60 12.91
N LYS A 288 25.40 4.72 13.16
CA LYS A 288 26.18 5.92 12.82
C LYS A 288 26.32 5.99 11.31
N PHE A 289 26.22 7.20 10.78
CA PHE A 289 26.34 7.54 9.38
C PHE A 289 27.40 8.64 9.26
N LYS A 290 28.58 8.28 8.78
CA LYS A 290 29.70 9.19 8.65
C LYS A 290 30.13 9.31 7.20
N ILE A 291 30.26 10.54 6.73
CA ILE A 291 30.94 10.84 5.47
C ILE A 291 32.34 11.33 5.79
N ASP A 292 33.31 10.70 5.14
CA ASP A 292 34.70 11.08 5.14
C ASP A 292 35.03 11.76 3.80
N GLY A 293 35.16 13.08 3.84
CA GLY A 293 35.38 13.87 2.63
C GLY A 293 36.78 13.64 2.04
N SER A 294 37.77 13.37 2.88
CA SER A 294 39.15 13.16 2.40
C SER A 294 39.33 11.84 1.66
N GLU A 295 38.58 10.79 2.08
CA GLU A 295 38.60 9.47 1.46
C GLU A 295 37.46 9.29 0.44
N SER A 296 36.51 10.24 0.36
CA SER A 296 35.26 10.11 -0.43
C SER A 296 34.51 8.83 -0.07
N LYS A 297 34.34 8.57 1.23
CA LYS A 297 33.71 7.36 1.74
C LYS A 297 32.50 7.66 2.62
N LEU A 298 31.46 6.84 2.47
CA LEU A 298 30.40 6.68 3.46
C LEU A 298 30.71 5.49 4.34
N LYS A 299 30.74 5.69 5.66
CA LYS A 299 30.93 4.66 6.69
C LYS A 299 29.65 4.52 7.51
N LEU A 300 29.16 3.28 7.64
CA LEU A 300 28.08 2.93 8.55
C LEU A 300 28.63 2.07 9.67
N SER A 301 28.38 2.43 10.92
CA SER A 301 28.85 1.64 12.04
C SER A 301 27.82 1.50 13.16
N THR A 302 27.82 0.34 13.81
CA THR A 302 26.98 0.04 14.97
C THR A 302 27.77 -0.78 15.95
N SER A 303 27.69 -0.41 17.24
CA SER A 303 28.28 -1.14 18.34
C SER A 303 27.19 -1.59 19.32
N VAL A 304 27.23 -2.84 19.73
CA VAL A 304 26.29 -3.45 20.66
C VAL A 304 27.08 -4.00 21.85
N VAL A 305 26.76 -3.54 23.04
CA VAL A 305 27.42 -4.00 24.27
C VAL A 305 27.25 -5.52 24.39
N ASP A 306 28.34 -6.21 24.78
CA ASP A 306 28.42 -7.65 24.99
C ASP A 306 28.12 -8.54 23.74
N ILE A 307 27.91 -7.93 22.57
CA ILE A 307 27.67 -8.68 21.30
C ILE A 307 28.79 -8.43 20.30
N GLY A 308 29.18 -7.16 20.10
CA GLY A 308 30.21 -6.78 19.13
C GLY A 308 29.90 -5.53 18.35
N ASN A 309 30.69 -5.26 17.34
CA ASN A 309 30.55 -4.11 16.48
C ASN A 309 30.63 -4.49 15.00
N ASN A 310 30.11 -3.63 14.17
CA ASN A 310 30.28 -3.69 12.72
C ASN A 310 30.59 -2.31 12.18
N GLU A 311 31.49 -2.25 11.23
CA GLU A 311 31.76 -1.10 10.39
C GLU A 311 31.77 -1.56 8.93
N SER A 312 31.09 -0.83 8.07
CA SER A 312 31.01 -1.06 6.63
C SER A 312 31.22 0.25 5.90
N GLU A 313 31.91 0.24 4.77
CA GLU A 313 32.18 1.45 3.99
C GLU A 313 31.96 1.24 2.49
N ILE A 314 31.57 2.33 1.81
CA ILE A 314 31.51 2.41 0.35
C ILE A 314 32.05 3.76 -0.12
N THR A 315 32.54 3.81 -1.36
CA THR A 315 32.93 5.06 -2.01
C THR A 315 31.68 5.85 -2.40
N VAL A 316 31.66 7.14 -2.09
CA VAL A 316 30.65 8.09 -2.57
C VAL A 316 31.17 8.85 -3.78
N LYS A 317 30.23 9.28 -4.63
CA LYS A 317 30.52 10.06 -5.83
C LYS A 317 30.01 11.48 -5.66
N GLU A 318 30.60 12.42 -6.39
CA GLU A 318 30.15 13.81 -6.45
C GLU A 318 29.89 14.39 -5.05
N LEU A 319 30.93 14.34 -4.18
CA LEU A 319 30.86 14.85 -2.83
C LEU A 319 31.05 16.38 -2.85
N ASP A 320 30.05 17.09 -2.33
CA ASP A 320 30.09 18.52 -2.07
C ASP A 320 29.76 18.78 -0.59
N GLY A 321 30.71 19.35 0.14
CA GLY A 321 30.62 19.62 1.58
C GLY A 321 31.76 19.03 2.40
N GLU A 322 31.78 19.36 3.69
CA GLU A 322 32.78 18.93 4.66
C GLU A 322 32.43 17.57 5.28
N ASP A 323 33.36 17.03 6.06
CA ASP A 323 33.16 15.82 6.88
C ASP A 323 31.92 15.96 7.75
N PHE A 324 31.19 14.87 7.84
CA PHE A 324 29.89 14.88 8.50
C PHE A 324 29.64 13.55 9.22
N GLU A 325 29.14 13.63 10.46
CA GLU A 325 28.72 12.45 11.23
C GLU A 325 27.34 12.68 11.86
N THR A 326 26.43 11.73 11.68
CA THR A 326 25.13 11.67 12.31
C THR A 326 24.75 10.21 12.62
N ALA A 327 23.52 9.97 13.05
CA ALA A 327 22.98 8.62 13.16
C ALA A 327 21.56 8.57 12.60
N PHE A 328 21.20 7.43 12.03
CA PHE A 328 19.86 7.16 11.53
C PHE A 328 19.34 5.80 12.01
N ASN A 329 18.03 5.62 11.96
CA ASN A 329 17.43 4.31 12.08
C ASN A 329 17.68 3.51 10.78
N VAL A 330 18.44 2.41 10.90
CA VAL A 330 18.82 1.59 9.74
C VAL A 330 17.63 1.05 8.97
N LYS A 331 16.52 0.74 9.66
CA LYS A 331 15.29 0.24 9.01
C LYS A 331 14.69 1.31 8.10
N PHE A 332 14.69 2.57 8.52
CA PHE A 332 14.17 3.67 7.68
C PHE A 332 15.00 3.83 6.40
N LEU A 333 16.32 3.69 6.51
CA LEU A 333 17.19 3.71 5.34
C LEU A 333 16.95 2.50 4.42
N GLN A 334 16.75 1.30 4.98
CA GLN A 334 16.46 0.09 4.20
C GLN A 334 15.13 0.21 3.45
N ASP A 335 14.07 0.65 4.16
CA ASP A 335 12.76 0.84 3.54
C ASP A 335 12.85 1.81 2.36
N MET A 336 13.56 2.93 2.53
CA MET A 336 13.79 3.93 1.48
C MET A 336 14.57 3.35 0.29
N VAL A 337 15.72 2.72 0.52
CA VAL A 337 16.57 2.17 -0.56
C VAL A 337 15.81 1.15 -1.40
N ASN A 338 14.94 0.36 -0.79
CA ASN A 338 14.14 -0.63 -1.50
C ASN A 338 13.12 0.00 -2.47
N THR A 339 12.73 1.25 -2.27
CA THR A 339 11.76 1.95 -3.12
C THR A 339 12.40 2.78 -4.23
N MET A 340 13.71 3.06 -4.14
CA MET A 340 14.43 3.82 -5.17
C MET A 340 14.51 3.04 -6.48
N THR A 341 14.33 3.72 -7.59
CA THR A 341 14.39 3.11 -8.93
C THR A 341 15.72 3.36 -9.64
N SER A 342 16.43 4.42 -9.24
CA SER A 342 17.76 4.73 -9.76
C SER A 342 18.84 3.82 -9.18
N GLU A 343 19.92 3.60 -9.94
CA GLU A 343 21.13 2.95 -9.45
C GLU A 343 21.95 3.84 -8.51
N ILE A 344 21.71 5.13 -8.57
CA ILE A 344 22.34 6.17 -7.74
C ILE A 344 21.27 6.84 -6.90
N ILE A 345 21.58 7.07 -5.64
CA ILE A 345 20.77 7.82 -4.67
C ILE A 345 21.50 9.10 -4.34
N THR A 346 20.83 10.24 -4.40
CA THR A 346 21.39 11.51 -3.94
C THR A 346 21.01 11.71 -2.47
N PHE A 347 22.02 11.92 -1.62
CA PHE A 347 21.85 12.27 -0.22
C PHE A 347 22.20 13.75 0.01
N GLN A 348 21.34 14.49 0.69
CA GLN A 348 21.51 15.90 1.03
C GLN A 348 21.23 16.16 2.50
N THR A 349 21.90 17.14 3.09
CA THR A 349 21.61 17.61 4.46
C THR A 349 22.17 19.00 4.72
N ASN A 350 21.70 19.66 5.76
CA ASN A 350 22.21 20.94 6.27
C ASN A 350 23.14 20.76 7.51
N GLY A 351 23.47 19.53 7.86
CA GLY A 351 24.38 19.24 8.96
C GLY A 351 23.95 18.08 9.87
N PRO A 352 24.73 17.76 10.91
CA PRO A 352 24.57 16.56 11.74
C PRO A 352 23.22 16.42 12.45
N THR A 353 22.58 17.53 12.77
CA THR A 353 21.28 17.58 13.46
C THR A 353 20.12 17.92 12.54
N ALA A 354 20.40 18.19 11.26
CA ALA A 354 19.38 18.44 10.24
C ALA A 354 18.88 17.14 9.64
N PRO A 355 17.66 17.12 9.08
CA PRO A 355 17.15 15.97 8.37
C PRO A 355 18.05 15.52 7.22
N GLY A 356 18.18 14.21 7.04
CA GLY A 356 18.74 13.63 5.83
C GLY A 356 17.67 13.52 4.74
N VAL A 357 17.96 14.06 3.57
CA VAL A 357 17.10 14.04 2.38
C VAL A 357 17.66 13.05 1.38
N PHE A 358 16.81 12.17 0.89
CA PHE A 358 17.16 11.16 -0.10
C PHE A 358 16.31 11.35 -1.34
N LEU A 359 16.99 11.53 -2.48
CA LEU A 359 16.36 11.78 -3.78
C LEU A 359 16.67 10.64 -4.76
N ASP A 360 15.69 10.35 -5.60
CA ASP A 360 15.83 9.43 -6.73
C ASP A 360 16.07 10.25 -8.02
N PRO A 361 17.29 10.26 -8.60
CA PRO A 361 17.56 11.07 -9.78
C PRO A 361 16.67 10.77 -11.01
N LYS A 362 16.12 9.56 -11.11
CA LYS A 362 15.15 9.19 -12.15
C LYS A 362 13.71 9.64 -11.83
N ASP A 363 13.45 10.08 -10.60
CA ASP A 363 12.13 10.47 -10.14
C ASP A 363 12.17 11.81 -9.38
N LYS A 364 12.20 12.89 -10.14
CA LYS A 364 12.32 14.26 -9.63
C LYS A 364 11.13 14.71 -8.75
N ASN A 365 10.02 14.00 -8.82
CA ASN A 365 8.80 14.30 -8.07
C ASN A 365 8.71 13.49 -6.76
N PHE A 366 9.78 12.79 -6.39
CA PHE A 366 9.87 12.01 -5.16
C PHE A 366 10.94 12.59 -4.23
N ILE A 367 10.60 12.70 -2.95
CA ILE A 367 11.51 13.09 -1.88
C ILE A 367 11.24 12.21 -0.66
N HIS A 368 12.32 11.73 -0.05
CA HIS A 368 12.25 11.03 1.23
C HIS A 368 13.15 11.73 2.25
N VAL A 369 12.63 11.91 3.46
CA VAL A 369 13.32 12.58 4.55
C VAL A 369 13.38 11.67 5.77
N VAL A 370 14.54 11.60 6.41
CA VAL A 370 14.74 10.84 7.67
C VAL A 370 15.32 11.78 8.71
N MET A 371 14.68 11.81 9.88
CA MET A 371 15.19 12.59 11.02
C MET A 371 16.43 11.94 11.60
N PRO A 372 17.48 12.71 11.91
CA PRO A 372 18.68 12.18 12.55
C PRO A 372 18.41 11.79 14.00
N MET A 373 19.18 10.84 14.48
CA MET A 373 19.25 10.42 15.89
C MET A 373 20.51 10.99 16.54
N ARG A 374 20.50 11.13 17.85
CA ARG A 374 21.71 11.55 18.59
C ARG A 374 22.81 10.50 18.45
N VAL A 375 24.07 10.96 18.29
CA VAL A 375 25.26 10.13 18.03
C VAL A 375 25.85 9.53 19.32
N GLU A 376 25.27 9.69 20.48
CA GLU A 376 25.81 9.15 21.75
C GLU A 376 25.97 7.64 21.71
#